data_a2388e42b3f747cbd4579f629d11ef02
#
_entry.id   a2388e42b3f747cbd4579f629d11ef02
#
_cell.length_a   1.000
_cell.length_b   1.000
_cell.length_c   1.000
_cell.angle_alpha   90.00
_cell.angle_beta   90.00
_cell.angle_gamma   90.00
#
_symmetry.space_group_name_H-M   'P 1'
#
loop_
_entity.id
_entity.type
_entity.pdbx_description
1 polymer ?
#
loop_
_entity_poly.entity_id
_entity_poly.type
_entity_poly.pdbx_seq_one_letter_code
_entity_poly.pdbx_strand_id
1 'polypeptide(L)'
;TYSEPITFYEYVMDTAIHARQQDIRNVLVTAGYILEQPLRQLCGVIDAANIDLKGFSDRFYKKVTGSKLAPVMQSLQVSRQEGVWVEVTRLLVPGLSDDLDDIRAMCDWLVETLGPGTPLHISRFHPQYKLEHLPTTPVDTMHRAYDAARGAGLHFVYVGNLPGNPYQDTVCPSCNEHVIRRSGYKILANELQNGHCSCGEKIPGVWI
;
A
#
# COMPACT_ATOMS: atom_id res chain seq x y z
N THR A 1 -4.31 14.80 -3.18
CA THR A 1 -5.66 15.14 -2.69
C THR A 1 -5.87 14.50 -1.33
N TYR A 2 -6.74 15.09 -0.52
CA TYR A 2 -7.02 14.64 0.85
C TYR A 2 -8.44 14.08 1.00
N SER A 3 -9.15 13.88 -0.10
CA SER A 3 -10.50 13.32 -0.12
C SER A 3 -10.50 11.94 -0.74
N GLU A 4 -11.43 11.08 -0.29
CA GLU A 4 -11.66 9.77 -0.89
C GLU A 4 -12.16 9.93 -2.34
N PRO A 5 -11.40 9.51 -3.36
CA PRO A 5 -11.76 9.75 -4.76
C PRO A 5 -13.02 9.01 -5.18
N ILE A 6 -13.32 7.87 -4.59
CA ILE A 6 -14.49 7.06 -4.94
C ILE A 6 -15.81 7.79 -4.64
N THR A 7 -15.83 8.74 -3.69
CA THR A 7 -17.02 9.58 -3.44
C THR A 7 -17.33 10.55 -4.58
N PHE A 8 -16.40 10.74 -5.50
CA PHE A 8 -16.53 11.59 -6.70
C PHE A 8 -16.30 10.75 -7.97
N TYR A 9 -16.86 9.55 -8.00
CA TYR A 9 -16.56 8.52 -8.98
C TYR A 9 -16.62 9.01 -10.43
N GLU A 10 -17.70 9.68 -10.83
CA GLU A 10 -17.88 10.19 -12.20
C GLU A 10 -16.82 11.23 -12.54
N TYR A 11 -16.53 12.15 -11.61
CA TYR A 11 -15.48 13.15 -11.80
C TYR A 11 -14.09 12.52 -11.94
N VAL A 12 -13.80 11.49 -11.14
CA VAL A 12 -12.53 10.73 -11.22
C VAL A 12 -12.43 10.00 -12.56
N MET A 13 -13.52 9.38 -13.01
CA MET A 13 -13.57 8.69 -14.30
C MET A 13 -13.31 9.66 -15.47
N ASP A 14 -14.02 10.77 -15.53
CA ASP A 14 -13.86 11.76 -16.59
C ASP A 14 -12.45 12.36 -16.59
N THR A 15 -11.92 12.68 -15.40
CA THR A 15 -10.55 13.19 -15.24
C THR A 15 -9.51 12.17 -15.72
N ALA A 16 -9.67 10.90 -15.36
CA ALA A 16 -8.74 9.84 -15.74
C ALA A 16 -8.75 9.58 -17.25
N ILE A 17 -9.93 9.60 -17.88
CA ILE A 17 -10.06 9.48 -19.34
C ILE A 17 -9.34 10.65 -20.02
N HIS A 18 -9.55 11.88 -19.54
CA HIS A 18 -8.93 13.07 -20.12
C HIS A 18 -7.39 13.06 -19.94
N ALA A 19 -6.90 12.65 -18.76
CA ALA A 19 -5.49 12.51 -18.48
C ALA A 19 -4.80 11.50 -19.43
N ARG A 20 -5.43 10.36 -19.69
CA ARG A 20 -4.93 9.36 -20.66
C ARG A 20 -4.82 9.90 -22.09
N GLN A 21 -5.73 10.76 -22.50
CA GLN A 21 -5.65 11.44 -23.81
C GLN A 21 -4.42 12.36 -23.94
N GLN A 22 -3.82 12.73 -22.80
CA GLN A 22 -2.62 13.55 -22.71
C GLN A 22 -1.36 12.73 -22.34
N ASP A 23 -1.42 11.39 -22.46
CA ASP A 23 -0.35 10.46 -22.06
C ASP A 23 0.03 10.55 -20.56
N ILE A 24 -0.89 11.04 -19.71
CA ILE A 24 -0.69 11.11 -18.26
C ILE A 24 -1.24 9.84 -17.61
N ARG A 25 -0.42 9.22 -16.77
CA ARG A 25 -0.81 8.03 -16.01
C ARG A 25 -1.64 8.40 -14.79
N ASN A 26 -2.62 7.55 -14.49
CA ASN A 26 -3.55 7.76 -13.39
C ASN A 26 -3.21 6.83 -12.22
N VAL A 27 -3.05 7.42 -11.03
CA VAL A 27 -2.83 6.69 -9.78
C VAL A 27 -3.98 6.96 -8.83
N LEU A 28 -4.65 5.90 -8.39
CA LEU A 28 -5.73 5.96 -7.42
C LEU A 28 -5.17 5.76 -6.01
N VAL A 29 -5.46 6.69 -5.09
CA VAL A 29 -5.18 6.53 -3.65
C VAL A 29 -6.52 6.52 -2.92
N THR A 30 -6.88 5.37 -2.32
CA THR A 30 -8.26 5.12 -1.88
C THR A 30 -8.34 4.17 -0.68
N ALA A 31 -9.44 4.26 0.06
CA ALA A 31 -9.82 3.26 1.05
C ALA A 31 -10.36 1.95 0.41
N GLY A 32 -10.55 1.93 -0.90
CA GLY A 32 -10.96 0.74 -1.65
C GLY A 32 -12.38 0.23 -1.35
N TYR A 33 -13.25 1.06 -0.81
CA TYR A 33 -14.62 0.66 -0.45
C TYR A 33 -15.61 0.98 -1.57
N ILE A 34 -15.62 0.14 -2.59
CA ILE A 34 -16.38 0.31 -3.82
C ILE A 34 -17.00 -1.03 -4.25
N LEU A 35 -18.09 -1.00 -4.98
CA LEU A 35 -18.67 -2.19 -5.62
C LEU A 35 -17.81 -2.68 -6.78
N GLU A 36 -17.85 -3.97 -7.05
CA GLU A 36 -17.01 -4.61 -8.07
C GLU A 36 -17.19 -4.03 -9.47
N GLN A 37 -18.43 -3.84 -9.92
CA GLN A 37 -18.72 -3.38 -11.28
C GLN A 37 -18.13 -1.97 -11.56
N PRO A 38 -18.40 -0.93 -10.74
CA PRO A 38 -17.78 0.38 -10.95
C PRO A 38 -16.25 0.34 -10.77
N LEU A 39 -15.71 -0.53 -9.90
CA LEU A 39 -14.27 -0.70 -9.79
C LEU A 39 -13.65 -1.23 -11.10
N ARG A 40 -14.22 -2.27 -11.71
CA ARG A 40 -13.74 -2.80 -12.99
C ARG A 40 -13.75 -1.75 -14.10
N GLN A 41 -14.78 -0.91 -14.13
CA GLN A 41 -14.83 0.22 -15.08
C GLN A 41 -13.70 1.21 -14.81
N LEU A 42 -13.46 1.56 -13.54
CA LEU A 42 -12.41 2.48 -13.15
C LEU A 42 -11.01 1.90 -13.45
N CYS A 43 -10.80 0.61 -13.24
CA CYS A 43 -9.55 -0.08 -13.58
C CYS A 43 -9.18 0.05 -15.07
N GLY A 44 -10.18 0.19 -15.96
CA GLY A 44 -9.93 0.44 -17.39
C GLY A 44 -9.19 1.75 -17.68
N VAL A 45 -9.17 2.69 -16.76
CA VAL A 45 -8.52 4.02 -16.93
C VAL A 45 -7.45 4.34 -15.87
N ILE A 46 -7.27 3.46 -14.86
CA ILE A 46 -6.26 3.62 -13.80
C ILE A 46 -5.05 2.72 -14.11
N ASP A 47 -3.84 3.23 -13.92
CA ASP A 47 -2.59 2.52 -14.14
C ASP A 47 -2.06 1.89 -12.84
N ALA A 48 -2.25 2.57 -11.71
CA ALA A 48 -1.81 2.10 -10.40
C ALA A 48 -2.80 2.51 -9.30
N ALA A 49 -2.82 1.77 -8.20
CA ALA A 49 -3.61 2.08 -7.02
C ALA A 49 -2.80 1.83 -5.74
N ASN A 50 -2.87 2.77 -4.80
CA ASN A 50 -2.49 2.53 -3.41
C ASN A 50 -3.78 2.42 -2.60
N ILE A 51 -4.03 1.23 -2.04
CA ILE A 51 -5.28 0.90 -1.36
C ILE A 51 -5.01 0.73 0.14
N ASP A 52 -5.76 1.48 0.95
CA ASP A 52 -5.68 1.40 2.41
C ASP A 52 -6.36 0.14 2.95
N LEU A 53 -5.59 -0.84 3.38
CA LEU A 53 -6.08 -1.98 4.17
C LEU A 53 -5.91 -1.68 5.67
N LYS A 54 -6.88 -0.95 6.24
CA LYS A 54 -6.79 -0.31 7.56
C LYS A 54 -6.78 -1.27 8.75
N GLY A 55 -7.24 -2.50 8.56
CA GLY A 55 -7.29 -3.60 9.52
C GLY A 55 -7.48 -4.91 8.79
N PHE A 56 -7.35 -6.06 9.49
CA PHE A 56 -7.57 -7.38 8.87
C PHE A 56 -8.63 -8.20 9.63
N SER A 57 -9.57 -7.50 10.30
CA SER A 57 -10.69 -8.13 10.97
C SER A 57 -11.99 -7.35 10.78
N ASP A 58 -13.12 -8.07 10.67
CA ASP A 58 -14.45 -7.46 10.60
C ASP A 58 -14.79 -6.66 11.86
N ARG A 59 -14.25 -7.08 13.02
CA ARG A 59 -14.41 -6.34 14.29
C ARG A 59 -13.81 -4.93 14.17
N PHE A 60 -12.59 -4.82 13.63
CA PHE A 60 -11.94 -3.53 13.41
C PHE A 60 -12.78 -2.66 12.45
N TYR A 61 -13.10 -3.21 11.27
CA TYR A 61 -13.84 -2.46 10.26
C TYR A 61 -15.19 -1.96 10.78
N LYS A 62 -15.96 -2.83 11.43
CA LYS A 62 -17.25 -2.44 12.02
C LYS A 62 -17.12 -1.37 13.11
N LYS A 63 -16.12 -1.51 14.01
CA LYS A 63 -15.99 -0.63 15.20
C LYS A 63 -15.33 0.70 14.86
N VAL A 64 -14.31 0.69 13.98
CA VAL A 64 -13.44 1.87 13.74
C VAL A 64 -13.88 2.63 12.50
N THR A 65 -14.17 1.93 11.42
CA THR A 65 -14.50 2.55 10.13
C THR A 65 -15.99 2.58 9.81
N GLY A 66 -16.82 1.82 10.54
CA GLY A 66 -18.26 1.69 10.26
C GLY A 66 -18.55 0.91 8.96
N SER A 67 -17.61 0.12 8.47
CA SER A 67 -17.67 -0.61 7.20
C SER A 67 -17.36 -2.10 7.37
N LYS A 68 -17.02 -2.81 6.29
CA LYS A 68 -16.68 -4.24 6.26
C LYS A 68 -15.32 -4.45 5.61
N LEU A 69 -14.60 -5.50 6.03
CA LEU A 69 -13.31 -5.88 5.45
C LEU A 69 -13.45 -6.43 4.03
N ALA A 70 -14.42 -7.31 3.81
CA ALA A 70 -14.57 -8.05 2.55
C ALA A 70 -14.60 -7.18 1.27
N PRO A 71 -15.31 -6.03 1.19
CA PRO A 71 -15.26 -5.16 0.01
C PRO A 71 -13.86 -4.61 -0.30
N VAL A 72 -13.05 -4.30 0.72
CA VAL A 72 -11.68 -3.81 0.51
C VAL A 72 -10.77 -4.93 -0.01
N MET A 73 -10.89 -6.14 0.55
CA MET A 73 -10.18 -7.32 0.04
C MET A 73 -10.56 -7.61 -1.41
N GLN A 74 -11.85 -7.54 -1.74
CA GLN A 74 -12.33 -7.69 -3.11
C GLN A 74 -11.74 -6.64 -4.05
N SER A 75 -11.66 -5.39 -3.61
CA SER A 75 -11.08 -4.29 -4.41
C SER A 75 -9.60 -4.53 -4.72
N LEU A 76 -8.82 -5.02 -3.76
CA LEU A 76 -7.44 -5.42 -3.98
C LEU A 76 -7.32 -6.54 -5.04
N GLN A 77 -8.15 -7.59 -4.92
CA GLN A 77 -8.17 -8.71 -5.87
C GLN A 77 -8.58 -8.27 -7.27
N VAL A 78 -9.68 -7.52 -7.39
CA VAL A 78 -10.18 -7.03 -8.68
C VAL A 78 -9.17 -6.12 -9.35
N SER A 79 -8.59 -5.16 -8.64
CA SER A 79 -7.57 -4.26 -9.20
C SER A 79 -6.37 -5.06 -9.75
N ARG A 80 -5.92 -6.08 -9.02
CA ARG A 80 -4.83 -6.96 -9.47
C ARG A 80 -5.22 -7.77 -10.70
N GLN A 81 -6.45 -8.33 -10.75
CA GLN A 81 -6.98 -9.09 -11.87
C GLN A 81 -7.10 -8.25 -13.15
N GLU A 82 -7.48 -6.98 -13.02
CA GLU A 82 -7.62 -6.02 -14.13
C GLU A 82 -6.26 -5.43 -14.57
N GLY A 83 -5.13 -5.88 -13.99
CA GLY A 83 -3.79 -5.47 -14.39
C GLY A 83 -3.34 -4.12 -13.83
N VAL A 84 -4.07 -3.54 -12.89
CA VAL A 84 -3.65 -2.33 -12.17
C VAL A 84 -2.45 -2.66 -11.28
N TRP A 85 -1.41 -1.81 -11.27
CA TRP A 85 -0.34 -1.92 -10.28
C TRP A 85 -0.88 -1.59 -8.89
N VAL A 86 -0.84 -2.57 -7.97
CA VAL A 86 -1.42 -2.43 -6.63
C VAL A 86 -0.33 -2.33 -5.57
N GLU A 87 -0.43 -1.30 -4.74
CA GLU A 87 0.31 -1.15 -3.49
C GLU A 87 -0.68 -1.08 -2.32
N VAL A 88 -0.28 -1.53 -1.15
CA VAL A 88 -1.14 -1.59 0.03
C VAL A 88 -0.58 -0.69 1.12
N THR A 89 -1.44 0.11 1.75
CA THR A 89 -1.07 0.91 2.93
C THR A 89 -1.79 0.42 4.17
N ARG A 90 -1.03 0.24 5.26
CA ARG A 90 -1.51 -0.10 6.60
C ARG A 90 -1.08 0.96 7.61
N LEU A 91 -2.03 1.67 8.20
CA LEU A 91 -1.77 2.54 9.35
C LEU A 91 -1.85 1.73 10.64
N LEU A 92 -0.80 1.74 11.44
CA LEU A 92 -0.78 1.07 12.74
C LEU A 92 -1.24 2.03 13.84
N VAL A 93 -2.43 1.81 14.36
CA VAL A 93 -3.02 2.60 15.47
C VAL A 93 -2.96 1.79 16.75
N PRO A 94 -2.29 2.28 17.81
CA PRO A 94 -2.12 1.55 19.06
C PRO A 94 -3.44 1.06 19.68
N GLY A 95 -3.49 -0.25 19.97
CA GLY A 95 -4.66 -0.91 20.54
C GLY A 95 -5.86 -1.09 19.59
N LEU A 96 -5.75 -0.65 18.34
CA LEU A 96 -6.82 -0.78 17.34
C LEU A 96 -6.40 -1.63 16.13
N SER A 97 -5.21 -1.39 15.56
CA SER A 97 -4.76 -2.06 14.33
C SER A 97 -3.29 -2.49 14.37
N ASP A 98 -2.67 -2.55 15.54
CA ASP A 98 -1.26 -2.88 15.76
C ASP A 98 -1.03 -4.30 16.31
N ASP A 99 -2.07 -5.13 16.34
CA ASP A 99 -1.97 -6.54 16.71
C ASP A 99 -1.12 -7.31 15.68
N LEU A 100 -0.09 -8.02 16.16
CA LEU A 100 0.86 -8.71 15.29
C LEU A 100 0.28 -9.94 14.60
N ASP A 101 -0.65 -10.64 15.21
CA ASP A 101 -1.27 -11.81 14.58
C ASP A 101 -2.21 -11.37 13.46
N ASP A 102 -2.93 -10.25 13.66
CA ASP A 102 -3.72 -9.60 12.61
C ASP A 102 -2.85 -9.11 11.44
N ILE A 103 -1.65 -8.57 11.75
CA ILE A 103 -0.67 -8.14 10.74
C ILE A 103 -0.11 -9.34 9.96
N ARG A 104 0.25 -10.44 10.63
CA ARG A 104 0.73 -11.67 9.97
C ARG A 104 -0.32 -12.26 9.06
N ALA A 105 -1.55 -12.44 9.56
CA ALA A 105 -2.67 -12.96 8.76
C ALA A 105 -2.94 -12.11 7.51
N MET A 106 -2.84 -10.78 7.64
CA MET A 106 -2.93 -9.87 6.49
C MET A 106 -1.79 -10.10 5.49
N CYS A 107 -0.55 -10.21 5.98
CA CYS A 107 0.61 -10.38 5.11
C CYS A 107 0.60 -11.74 4.40
N ASP A 108 0.21 -12.81 5.08
CA ASP A 108 0.02 -14.14 4.48
C ASP A 108 -1.02 -14.07 3.36
N TRP A 109 -2.16 -13.44 3.62
CA TRP A 109 -3.20 -13.24 2.61
C TRP A 109 -2.70 -12.40 1.41
N LEU A 110 -1.92 -11.34 1.64
CA LEU A 110 -1.35 -10.52 0.57
C LEU A 110 -0.41 -11.35 -0.31
N VAL A 111 0.46 -12.16 0.29
CA VAL A 111 1.38 -13.04 -0.44
C VAL A 111 0.63 -14.06 -1.28
N GLU A 112 -0.36 -14.73 -0.69
CA GLU A 112 -1.15 -15.76 -1.36
C GLU A 112 -2.03 -15.20 -2.49
N THR A 113 -2.63 -14.02 -2.28
CA THR A 113 -3.65 -13.48 -3.18
C THR A 113 -3.09 -12.53 -4.23
N LEU A 114 -2.16 -11.65 -3.84
CA LEU A 114 -1.60 -10.60 -4.71
C LEU A 114 -0.18 -10.91 -5.17
N GLY A 115 0.50 -11.80 -4.45
CA GLY A 115 1.87 -12.21 -4.69
C GLY A 115 2.90 -11.47 -3.83
N PRO A 116 4.08 -12.10 -3.62
CA PRO A 116 5.13 -11.57 -2.73
C PRO A 116 5.74 -10.26 -3.21
N GLY A 117 5.60 -9.91 -4.48
CA GLY A 117 6.07 -8.66 -5.05
C GLY A 117 5.17 -7.45 -4.80
N THR A 118 4.05 -7.62 -4.08
CA THR A 118 3.14 -6.50 -3.76
C THR A 118 3.75 -5.60 -2.69
N PRO A 119 3.94 -4.28 -2.96
CA PRO A 119 4.47 -3.37 -1.98
C PRO A 119 3.50 -3.12 -0.82
N LEU A 120 4.02 -3.22 0.41
CA LEU A 120 3.31 -2.89 1.64
C LEU A 120 3.94 -1.68 2.31
N HIS A 121 3.15 -0.63 2.51
CA HIS A 121 3.53 0.57 3.24
C HIS A 121 2.94 0.53 4.65
N ILE A 122 3.79 0.38 5.67
CA ILE A 122 3.40 0.41 7.08
C ILE A 122 3.61 1.83 7.60
N SER A 123 2.51 2.54 7.85
CA SER A 123 2.53 3.92 8.30
C SER A 123 2.37 4.04 9.81
N ARG A 124 3.22 4.87 10.42
CA ARG A 124 3.15 5.21 11.84
C ARG A 124 2.00 6.16 12.11
N PHE A 125 1.15 5.85 13.10
CA PHE A 125 0.08 6.73 13.55
C PHE A 125 0.64 7.86 14.44
N HIS A 126 0.10 9.06 14.22
CA HIS A 126 0.25 10.21 15.11
C HIS A 126 -1.13 10.67 15.57
N PRO A 127 -1.33 10.98 16.87
CA PRO A 127 -2.61 11.38 17.42
C PRO A 127 -3.22 12.57 16.68
N GLN A 128 -4.47 12.40 16.22
CA GLN A 128 -5.25 13.46 15.57
C GLN A 128 -6.75 13.24 15.73
N TYR A 129 -7.52 14.33 15.71
CA TYR A 129 -8.98 14.33 15.71
C TYR A 129 -9.56 13.48 16.85
N LYS A 130 -10.43 12.51 16.55
CA LYS A 130 -11.10 11.67 17.58
C LYS A 130 -10.16 10.68 18.29
N LEU A 131 -8.92 10.53 17.83
CA LEU A 131 -7.92 9.62 18.39
C LEU A 131 -6.76 10.36 19.09
N GLU A 132 -6.94 11.63 19.46
CA GLU A 132 -5.93 12.42 20.16
C GLU A 132 -5.54 11.84 21.54
N HIS A 133 -6.44 11.03 22.12
CA HIS A 133 -6.21 10.33 23.39
C HIS A 133 -5.30 9.11 23.27
N LEU A 134 -5.01 8.63 22.07
CA LEU A 134 -4.12 7.50 21.84
C LEU A 134 -2.66 7.97 21.72
N PRO A 135 -1.68 7.15 22.15
CA PRO A 135 -0.27 7.49 21.93
C PRO A 135 0.12 7.32 20.45
N THR A 136 1.20 7.98 20.05
CA THR A 136 1.88 7.68 18.78
C THR A 136 2.34 6.23 18.78
N THR A 137 2.27 5.54 17.65
CA THR A 137 2.73 4.14 17.54
C THR A 137 4.20 4.02 17.97
N PRO A 138 4.52 3.12 18.93
CA PRO A 138 5.91 2.88 19.32
C PRO A 138 6.78 2.44 18.15
N VAL A 139 8.04 2.87 18.14
CA VAL A 139 9.00 2.50 17.09
C VAL A 139 9.22 0.99 17.03
N ASP A 140 9.28 0.33 18.17
CA ASP A 140 9.39 -1.13 18.26
C ASP A 140 8.22 -1.85 17.58
N THR A 141 7.00 -1.35 17.74
CA THR A 141 5.82 -1.88 17.05
C THR A 141 5.97 -1.78 15.52
N MET A 142 6.51 -0.66 15.01
CA MET A 142 6.77 -0.49 13.58
C MET A 142 7.79 -1.50 13.06
N HIS A 143 8.87 -1.72 13.80
CA HIS A 143 9.92 -2.69 13.44
C HIS A 143 9.38 -4.13 13.46
N ARG A 144 8.66 -4.52 14.51
CA ARG A 144 8.04 -5.85 14.61
C ARG A 144 7.02 -6.12 13.50
N ALA A 145 6.26 -5.09 13.08
CA ALA A 145 5.35 -5.20 11.95
C ALA A 145 6.09 -5.36 10.62
N TYR A 146 7.20 -4.63 10.43
CA TYR A 146 8.09 -4.82 9.29
C TYR A 146 8.65 -6.25 9.24
N ASP A 147 9.20 -6.75 10.35
CA ASP A 147 9.76 -8.10 10.44
C ASP A 147 8.69 -9.17 10.18
N ALA A 148 7.47 -8.97 10.70
CA ALA A 148 6.34 -9.87 10.45
C ALA A 148 5.97 -9.91 8.95
N ALA A 149 5.92 -8.76 8.28
CA ALA A 149 5.61 -8.67 6.85
C ALA A 149 6.71 -9.31 5.99
N ARG A 150 7.99 -9.07 6.32
CA ARG A 150 9.14 -9.72 5.66
C ARG A 150 9.14 -11.23 5.91
N GLY A 151 8.84 -11.66 7.13
CA GLY A 151 8.76 -13.07 7.53
C GLY A 151 7.63 -13.84 6.84
N ALA A 152 6.53 -13.18 6.50
CA ALA A 152 5.44 -13.73 5.68
C ALA A 152 5.81 -13.89 4.19
N GLY A 153 6.93 -13.32 3.74
CA GLY A 153 7.45 -13.46 2.38
C GLY A 153 7.22 -12.24 1.47
N LEU A 154 6.72 -11.11 1.99
CA LEU A 154 6.63 -9.87 1.20
C LEU A 154 8.03 -9.34 0.87
N HIS A 155 8.29 -9.07 -0.40
CA HIS A 155 9.60 -8.60 -0.88
C HIS A 155 9.78 -7.09 -0.65
N PHE A 156 8.74 -6.30 -0.73
CA PHE A 156 8.80 -4.84 -0.69
C PHE A 156 7.95 -4.31 0.46
N VAL A 157 8.59 -4.04 1.59
CA VAL A 157 7.96 -3.50 2.79
C VAL A 157 8.62 -2.18 3.16
N TYR A 158 7.83 -1.14 3.32
CA TYR A 158 8.30 0.20 3.62
C TYR A 158 7.67 0.72 4.91
N VAL A 159 8.46 1.43 5.73
CA VAL A 159 7.97 2.08 6.95
C VAL A 159 7.90 3.59 6.72
N GLY A 160 6.68 4.13 6.81
CA GLY A 160 6.38 5.54 6.65
C GLY A 160 6.10 6.27 7.98
N ASN A 161 6.12 7.61 7.94
CA ASN A 161 5.88 8.49 9.08
C ASN A 161 6.85 8.27 10.27
N LEU A 162 8.04 7.74 10.00
CA LEU A 162 9.10 7.50 10.97
C LEU A 162 10.42 8.04 10.39
N PRO A 163 10.77 9.31 10.65
CA PRO A 163 12.00 9.91 10.13
C PRO A 163 13.25 9.13 10.56
N GLY A 164 14.19 8.98 9.63
CA GLY A 164 15.47 8.33 9.92
C GLY A 164 15.42 6.79 10.09
N ASN A 165 14.26 6.15 9.79
CA ASN A 165 14.20 4.69 9.84
C ASN A 165 14.95 4.04 8.65
N PRO A 166 15.49 2.80 8.81
CA PRO A 166 16.25 2.12 7.77
C PRO A 166 15.38 1.45 6.69
N TYR A 167 14.06 1.41 6.87
CA TYR A 167 13.12 0.64 6.02
C TYR A 167 12.40 1.53 4.99
N GLN A 168 13.12 2.50 4.39
CA GLN A 168 12.60 3.37 3.34
C GLN A 168 13.08 2.96 1.95
N ASP A 169 14.16 2.19 1.90
CA ASP A 169 14.84 1.82 0.65
C ASP A 169 14.13 0.66 -0.04
N THR A 170 14.26 0.60 -1.37
CA THR A 170 13.92 -0.60 -2.12
C THR A 170 15.14 -1.51 -2.13
N VAL A 171 14.96 -2.73 -1.62
CA VAL A 171 16.01 -3.75 -1.52
C VAL A 171 15.70 -4.85 -2.54
N CYS A 172 16.70 -5.30 -3.26
CA CYS A 172 16.59 -6.42 -4.18
C CYS A 172 16.28 -7.72 -3.42
N PRO A 173 15.21 -8.46 -3.77
CA PRO A 173 14.85 -9.68 -3.04
C PRO A 173 15.84 -10.84 -3.26
N SER A 174 16.65 -10.80 -4.31
CA SER A 174 17.60 -11.87 -4.64
C SER A 174 18.98 -11.67 -4.02
N CYS A 175 19.53 -10.44 -4.00
CA CYS A 175 20.89 -10.20 -3.52
C CYS A 175 20.98 -9.26 -2.30
N ASN A 176 19.86 -8.71 -1.84
CA ASN A 176 19.74 -7.74 -0.74
C ASN A 176 20.46 -6.40 -0.96
N GLU A 177 20.84 -6.05 -2.20
CA GLU A 177 21.36 -4.72 -2.50
C GLU A 177 20.28 -3.65 -2.39
N HIS A 178 20.64 -2.47 -1.88
CA HIS A 178 19.78 -1.31 -1.82
C HIS A 178 19.72 -0.64 -3.19
N VAL A 179 18.75 -1.01 -4.01
CA VAL A 179 18.62 -0.57 -5.41
C VAL A 179 17.99 0.81 -5.56
N ILE A 180 17.19 1.26 -4.60
CA ILE A 180 16.74 2.65 -4.52
C ILE A 180 16.85 3.11 -3.07
N ARG A 181 17.69 4.13 -2.84
CA ARG A 181 17.87 4.72 -1.50
C ARG A 181 17.07 5.99 -1.35
N ARG A 182 16.42 6.13 -0.18
CA ARG A 182 15.51 7.26 0.09
C ARG A 182 15.79 7.91 1.44
N SER A 183 15.45 9.20 1.52
CA SER A 183 15.29 9.92 2.78
C SER A 183 13.99 10.72 2.70
N GLY A 184 12.93 10.21 3.32
CA GLY A 184 11.58 10.69 3.12
C GLY A 184 11.18 10.62 1.64
N TYR A 185 10.79 11.76 1.07
CA TYR A 185 10.42 11.84 -0.36
C TYR A 185 11.62 12.04 -1.32
N LYS A 186 12.83 12.22 -0.79
CA LYS A 186 14.02 12.43 -1.61
C LYS A 186 14.64 11.09 -2.00
N ILE A 187 14.80 10.85 -3.30
CA ILE A 187 15.61 9.75 -3.82
C ILE A 187 17.08 10.17 -3.76
N LEU A 188 17.87 9.42 -3.00
CA LEU A 188 19.31 9.66 -2.82
C LEU A 188 20.13 8.93 -3.89
N ALA A 189 19.69 7.73 -4.29
CA ALA A 189 20.29 6.93 -5.36
C ALA A 189 19.25 6.03 -6.00
N ASN A 190 19.41 5.75 -7.29
CA ASN A 190 18.66 4.73 -8.04
C ASN A 190 19.67 3.96 -8.88
N GLU A 191 19.93 2.71 -8.49
CA GLU A 191 20.94 1.83 -9.11
C GLU A 191 20.30 0.85 -10.12
N LEU A 192 18.98 0.98 -10.38
CA LEU A 192 18.30 0.12 -11.33
C LEU A 192 18.66 0.49 -12.77
N GLN A 193 18.90 -0.52 -13.59
CA GLN A 193 19.09 -0.39 -15.03
C GLN A 193 17.91 -1.03 -15.76
N ASN A 194 17.05 -0.21 -16.35
CA ASN A 194 15.81 -0.67 -17.02
C ASN A 194 14.95 -1.55 -16.10
N GLY A 195 14.86 -1.19 -14.82
CA GLY A 195 14.09 -1.93 -13.81
C GLY A 195 14.77 -3.20 -13.30
N HIS A 196 16.04 -3.44 -13.58
CA HIS A 196 16.80 -4.60 -13.09
C HIS A 196 17.90 -4.18 -12.10
N CYS A 197 18.06 -4.99 -11.08
CA CYS A 197 19.23 -4.95 -10.19
C CYS A 197 20.49 -5.43 -10.92
N SER A 198 21.66 -5.04 -10.45
CA SER A 198 22.97 -5.50 -10.99
C SER A 198 23.12 -7.03 -10.99
N CYS A 199 22.44 -7.75 -10.10
CA CYS A 199 22.42 -9.22 -10.08
C CYS A 199 21.51 -9.84 -11.15
N GLY A 200 20.79 -9.04 -11.95
CA GLY A 200 19.86 -9.47 -12.99
C GLY A 200 18.41 -9.61 -12.52
N GLU A 201 18.13 -9.50 -11.22
CA GLU A 201 16.75 -9.57 -10.70
C GLU A 201 15.91 -8.41 -11.21
N LYS A 202 14.70 -8.72 -11.73
CA LYS A 202 13.74 -7.70 -12.15
C LYS A 202 12.98 -7.18 -10.95
N ILE A 203 13.09 -5.89 -10.70
CA ILE A 203 12.30 -5.22 -9.65
C ILE A 203 10.94 -4.86 -10.25
N PRO A 204 9.83 -5.37 -9.70
CA PRO A 204 8.49 -5.05 -10.22
C PRO A 204 8.20 -3.56 -10.09
N GLY A 205 7.53 -3.01 -11.10
CA GLY A 205 7.23 -1.58 -11.16
C GLY A 205 7.14 -1.09 -12.60
N VAL A 206 6.96 0.22 -12.74
CA VAL A 206 7.02 0.90 -14.04
C VAL A 206 8.26 1.77 -14.07
N TRP A 207 9.19 1.40 -14.93
CA TRP A 207 10.49 2.06 -15.07
C TRP A 207 10.56 2.78 -16.42
N ILE A 208 10.89 4.07 -16.41
CA ILE A 208 11.02 4.98 -17.56
C ILE A 208 12.42 5.56 -17.60
#